data_166318e7eef4ae87f6f9b34409dd08b2
#
_entry.id   166318e7eef4ae87f6f9b34409dd08b2
#
_cell.length_a   1.000
_cell.length_b   1.000
_cell.length_c   1.000
_cell.angle_alpha   90.00
_cell.angle_beta   90.00
_cell.angle_gamma   90.00
#
_symmetry.space_group_name_H-M   'P 1'
#
loop_
_entity.id
_entity.type
_entity.pdbx_description
1 polymer ?
#
loop_
_entity_poly.entity_id
_entity_poly.type
_entity_poly.pdbx_seq_one_letter_code
_entity_poly.pdbx_strand_id
1 'polypeptide(L)'
;MYKILLTFFISFSIFSDDITLYKAKYQFDSDEISITGIREFKKTNDGYELKFRASNIVASMFFSSVFSIDEYGIKSSKYEIKIRPKFLKRDQSIDFNYKTQVIESNGRNEWKSDLNINDVTVDPLNAQIMIRKNLKENINNFSLNLINMQEGGIEKFDYIVTGTEKCEFKEKVYNCSILERLREGSSRKTTYYLAKELDYMFLKITDVSENWTNTLELKEILSFG
;
A
#
# COMPACT_ATOMS: atom_id res chain seq x y z
N MET A 1 33.37 -8.92 -54.67
CA MET A 1 33.37 -9.24 -53.25
C MET A 1 32.28 -8.39 -52.55
N TYR A 2 31.10 -8.95 -52.32
CA TYR A 2 30.05 -8.27 -51.58
C TYR A 2 30.20 -8.57 -50.08
N LYS A 3 30.39 -7.55 -49.25
CA LYS A 3 30.37 -7.65 -47.79
C LYS A 3 28.92 -7.56 -47.32
N ILE A 4 28.37 -8.67 -46.86
CA ILE A 4 27.06 -8.71 -46.19
C ILE A 4 27.27 -8.18 -44.76
N LEU A 5 26.70 -7.02 -44.48
CA LEU A 5 26.65 -6.44 -43.12
C LEU A 5 25.48 -7.07 -42.38
N LEU A 6 25.74 -8.00 -41.47
CA LEU A 6 24.74 -8.63 -40.62
C LEU A 6 24.40 -7.69 -39.46
N THR A 7 23.29 -6.96 -39.55
CA THR A 7 22.80 -6.10 -38.48
C THR A 7 22.07 -6.96 -37.45
N PHE A 8 22.69 -7.14 -36.27
CA PHE A 8 22.08 -7.83 -35.14
C PHE A 8 21.09 -6.88 -34.47
N PHE A 9 19.79 -7.08 -34.70
CA PHE A 9 18.74 -6.42 -33.91
C PHE A 9 18.66 -7.08 -32.52
N ILE A 10 19.24 -6.41 -31.50
CA ILE A 10 19.04 -6.77 -30.12
C ILE A 10 17.66 -6.20 -29.74
N SER A 11 16.65 -7.05 -29.73
CA SER A 11 15.33 -6.72 -29.17
C SER A 11 15.48 -6.63 -27.64
N PHE A 12 15.59 -5.43 -27.13
CA PHE A 12 15.38 -5.19 -25.70
C PHE A 12 13.90 -5.42 -25.39
N SER A 13 13.61 -6.58 -24.83
CA SER A 13 12.32 -6.80 -24.15
C SER A 13 12.29 -5.88 -22.95
N ILE A 14 11.58 -4.76 -23.05
CA ILE A 14 11.21 -3.95 -21.89
C ILE A 14 10.23 -4.82 -21.10
N PHE A 15 10.73 -5.57 -20.13
CA PHE A 15 9.90 -6.15 -19.09
C PHE A 15 9.36 -4.97 -18.28
N SER A 16 8.13 -4.56 -18.56
CA SER A 16 7.36 -3.76 -17.64
C SER A 16 7.16 -4.63 -16.40
N ASP A 17 7.84 -4.28 -15.33
CA ASP A 17 7.78 -5.01 -14.06
C ASP A 17 6.51 -4.56 -13.29
N ASP A 18 5.35 -4.72 -13.97
CA ASP A 18 4.05 -4.34 -13.46
C ASP A 18 3.74 -5.15 -12.18
N ILE A 19 3.33 -4.44 -11.15
CA ILE A 19 2.90 -5.05 -9.89
C ILE A 19 1.58 -5.76 -10.14
N THR A 20 1.52 -7.04 -9.82
CA THR A 20 0.37 -7.91 -10.06
C THR A 20 -0.90 -7.36 -9.40
N LEU A 21 -1.95 -7.21 -10.23
CA LEU A 21 -3.29 -6.81 -9.79
C LEU A 21 -3.92 -7.94 -8.97
N TYR A 22 -4.84 -7.61 -8.06
CA TYR A 22 -5.51 -8.63 -7.28
C TYR A 22 -6.84 -8.17 -6.70
N LYS A 23 -7.68 -9.14 -6.36
CA LYS A 23 -8.86 -8.98 -5.52
C LYS A 23 -8.85 -10.09 -4.47
N ALA A 24 -9.00 -9.71 -3.21
CA ALA A 24 -8.87 -10.65 -2.10
C ALA A 24 -9.74 -10.26 -0.92
N LYS A 25 -10.14 -11.25 -0.11
CA LYS A 25 -10.80 -11.02 1.17
C LYS A 25 -9.74 -10.93 2.26
N TYR A 26 -9.90 -9.94 3.12
CA TYR A 26 -9.09 -9.74 4.31
C TYR A 26 -9.97 -9.61 5.53
N GLN A 27 -9.51 -10.16 6.63
CA GLN A 27 -10.05 -9.95 7.97
C GLN A 27 -9.26 -8.84 8.64
N PHE A 28 -9.94 -7.81 9.09
CA PHE A 28 -9.38 -6.79 9.98
C PHE A 28 -9.88 -7.06 11.38
N ASP A 29 -8.96 -7.14 12.33
CA ASP A 29 -9.21 -7.33 13.74
C ASP A 29 -8.52 -6.23 14.55
N SER A 30 -9.26 -5.66 15.49
CA SER A 30 -8.79 -4.73 16.51
C SER A 30 -9.54 -4.99 17.81
N ASP A 31 -9.16 -4.32 18.89
CA ASP A 31 -9.86 -4.43 20.18
C ASP A 31 -11.34 -3.97 20.09
N GLU A 32 -11.65 -3.09 19.12
CA GLU A 32 -13.00 -2.53 18.96
C GLU A 32 -13.85 -3.29 17.94
N ILE A 33 -13.25 -3.89 16.93
CA ILE A 33 -14.01 -4.45 15.79
C ILE A 33 -13.26 -5.59 15.11
N SER A 34 -14.04 -6.59 14.70
CA SER A 34 -13.63 -7.67 13.79
C SER A 34 -14.52 -7.62 12.55
N ILE A 35 -13.92 -7.43 11.38
CA ILE A 35 -14.67 -7.23 10.14
C ILE A 35 -13.93 -7.79 8.93
N THR A 36 -14.66 -8.53 8.09
CA THR A 36 -14.12 -9.02 6.82
C THR A 36 -14.45 -8.04 5.68
N GLY A 37 -13.48 -7.78 4.83
CA GLY A 37 -13.64 -6.88 3.69
C GLY A 37 -12.98 -7.38 2.43
N ILE A 38 -13.33 -6.73 1.32
CA ILE A 38 -12.71 -6.95 0.01
C ILE A 38 -11.66 -5.87 -0.21
N ARG A 39 -10.46 -6.33 -0.53
CA ARG A 39 -9.37 -5.50 -1.00
C ARG A 39 -9.15 -5.76 -2.48
N GLU A 40 -9.07 -4.69 -3.27
CA GLU A 40 -8.93 -4.77 -4.72
C GLU A 40 -7.90 -3.76 -5.21
N PHE A 41 -6.89 -4.26 -5.89
CA PHE A 41 -5.91 -3.45 -6.64
C PHE A 41 -6.16 -3.66 -8.12
N LYS A 42 -6.51 -2.61 -8.83
CA LYS A 42 -6.89 -2.65 -10.25
C LYS A 42 -6.33 -1.47 -11.03
N LYS A 43 -6.22 -1.66 -12.35
CA LYS A 43 -5.95 -0.59 -13.31
C LYS A 43 -7.24 0.20 -13.60
N THR A 44 -7.09 1.49 -13.85
CA THR A 44 -8.15 2.42 -14.27
C THR A 44 -7.71 3.11 -15.56
N ASN A 45 -8.55 3.97 -16.13
CA ASN A 45 -8.19 4.72 -17.35
C ASN A 45 -6.99 5.66 -17.11
N ASP A 46 -6.88 6.21 -15.91
CA ASP A 46 -5.89 7.24 -15.56
C ASP A 46 -4.80 6.75 -14.59
N GLY A 47 -4.64 5.43 -14.43
CA GLY A 47 -3.65 4.85 -13.54
C GLY A 47 -4.14 3.63 -12.77
N TYR A 48 -4.10 3.68 -11.44
CA TYR A 48 -4.43 2.56 -10.56
C TYR A 48 -5.33 3.01 -9.41
N GLU A 49 -6.07 2.05 -8.90
CA GLU A 49 -6.87 2.22 -7.69
C GLU A 49 -6.65 1.02 -6.76
N LEU A 50 -6.35 1.31 -5.49
CA LEU A 50 -6.35 0.33 -4.42
C LEU A 50 -7.48 0.66 -3.43
N LYS A 51 -8.39 -0.27 -3.23
CA LYS A 51 -9.56 -0.14 -2.33
C LYS A 51 -9.56 -1.20 -1.25
N PHE A 52 -10.14 -0.84 -0.11
CA PHE A 52 -10.63 -1.78 0.89
C PHE A 52 -12.06 -1.41 1.27
N ARG A 53 -12.94 -2.38 1.23
CA ARG A 53 -14.35 -2.23 1.65
C ARG A 53 -14.73 -3.36 2.56
N ALA A 54 -15.21 -3.01 3.75
CA ALA A 54 -15.75 -3.94 4.72
C ALA A 54 -17.06 -3.38 5.26
N SER A 55 -18.05 -4.23 5.52
CA SER A 55 -19.32 -3.82 6.12
C SER A 55 -19.93 -4.98 6.88
N ASN A 56 -20.45 -4.68 8.06
CA ASN A 56 -21.29 -5.56 8.84
C ASN A 56 -22.48 -4.77 9.44
N ILE A 57 -23.24 -5.37 10.37
CA ILE A 57 -24.43 -4.74 10.96
C ILE A 57 -24.08 -3.48 11.77
N VAL A 58 -22.89 -3.40 12.35
CA VAL A 58 -22.49 -2.32 13.28
C VAL A 58 -21.59 -1.27 12.67
N ALA A 59 -20.79 -1.63 11.66
CA ALA A 59 -19.79 -0.75 11.09
C ALA A 59 -19.62 -0.95 9.58
N SER A 60 -19.13 0.09 8.92
CA SER A 60 -18.59 0.01 7.56
C SER A 60 -17.26 0.76 7.46
N MET A 61 -16.34 0.22 6.69
CA MET A 61 -15.04 0.80 6.41
C MET A 61 -14.84 0.87 4.90
N PHE A 62 -14.46 2.03 4.43
CA PHE A 62 -14.08 2.25 3.03
C PHE A 62 -12.79 3.06 3.00
N PHE A 63 -11.81 2.53 2.31
CA PHE A 63 -10.55 3.19 2.00
C PHE A 63 -10.32 3.09 0.51
N SER A 64 -9.91 4.17 -0.14
CA SER A 64 -9.56 4.19 -1.57
C SER A 64 -8.36 5.09 -1.79
N SER A 65 -7.39 4.60 -2.55
CA SER A 65 -6.24 5.35 -3.04
C SER A 65 -6.24 5.30 -4.55
N VAL A 66 -6.17 6.46 -5.19
CA VAL A 66 -6.04 6.64 -6.65
C VAL A 66 -4.67 7.24 -6.94
N PHE A 67 -3.92 6.64 -7.86
CA PHE A 67 -2.55 7.03 -8.16
C PHE A 67 -2.11 6.54 -9.54
N SER A 68 -1.03 7.11 -10.07
CA SER A 68 -0.27 6.55 -11.18
C SER A 68 1.07 5.98 -10.69
N ILE A 69 1.68 5.15 -11.52
CA ILE A 69 3.03 4.61 -11.29
C ILE A 69 3.88 5.00 -12.49
N ASP A 70 5.02 5.61 -12.24
CA ASP A 70 6.03 5.94 -13.25
C ASP A 70 7.40 5.39 -12.85
N GLU A 71 8.45 5.78 -13.57
CA GLU A 71 9.83 5.35 -13.31
C GLU A 71 10.36 5.77 -11.92
N TYR A 72 9.85 6.87 -11.35
CA TYR A 72 10.24 7.38 -10.04
C TYR A 72 9.45 6.74 -8.90
N GLY A 73 8.30 6.13 -9.20
CA GLY A 73 7.46 5.47 -8.20
C GLY A 73 5.99 5.84 -8.30
N ILE A 74 5.34 5.98 -7.16
CA ILE A 74 3.92 6.33 -7.06
C ILE A 74 3.71 7.83 -7.05
N LYS A 75 2.77 8.28 -7.87
CA LYS A 75 2.24 9.63 -7.86
C LYS A 75 0.80 9.59 -7.37
N SER A 76 0.61 9.88 -6.08
CA SER A 76 -0.70 9.89 -5.42
C SER A 76 -1.60 10.99 -6.03
N SER A 77 -2.86 10.68 -6.24
CA SER A 77 -3.86 11.63 -6.76
C SER A 77 -4.91 11.94 -5.70
N LYS A 78 -5.49 10.89 -5.11
CA LYS A 78 -6.54 11.03 -4.10
C LYS A 78 -6.54 9.89 -3.12
N TYR A 79 -6.80 10.20 -1.84
CA TYR A 79 -7.04 9.22 -0.80
C TYR A 79 -8.34 9.52 -0.06
N GLU A 80 -9.21 8.52 0.07
CA GLU A 80 -10.48 8.63 0.77
C GLU A 80 -10.60 7.62 1.89
N ILE A 81 -11.13 8.08 3.03
CA ILE A 81 -11.51 7.26 4.18
C ILE A 81 -12.96 7.55 4.51
N LYS A 82 -13.75 6.49 4.71
CA LYS A 82 -15.11 6.56 5.26
C LYS A 82 -15.25 5.45 6.27
N ILE A 83 -15.36 5.81 7.56
CA ILE A 83 -15.57 4.86 8.65
C ILE A 83 -16.85 5.27 9.36
N ARG A 84 -17.82 4.37 9.38
CA ARG A 84 -19.14 4.60 9.95
C ARG A 84 -19.49 3.47 10.90
N PRO A 85 -19.14 3.54 12.18
CA PRO A 85 -20.00 2.95 13.19
C PRO A 85 -21.30 3.74 13.19
N LYS A 86 -22.42 3.12 13.52
CA LYS A 86 -23.78 3.72 13.42
C LYS A 86 -23.93 5.12 14.05
N PHE A 87 -23.01 5.54 14.91
CA PHE A 87 -23.06 6.80 15.69
C PHE A 87 -21.85 7.73 15.49
N LEU A 88 -20.80 7.33 14.74
CA LEU A 88 -19.63 8.17 14.48
C LEU A 88 -19.32 8.24 12.98
N LYS A 89 -19.29 9.44 12.46
CA LYS A 89 -18.88 9.71 11.09
C LYS A 89 -17.41 10.11 11.07
N ARG A 90 -16.56 9.36 10.37
CA ARG A 90 -15.11 9.60 10.26
C ARG A 90 -14.70 9.62 8.78
N ASP A 91 -15.31 10.54 8.03
CA ASP A 91 -15.00 10.70 6.60
C ASP A 91 -13.86 11.70 6.43
N GLN A 92 -12.88 11.39 5.60
CA GLN A 92 -11.78 12.26 5.23
C GLN A 92 -11.40 12.03 3.77
N SER A 93 -11.14 13.10 3.03
CA SER A 93 -10.63 13.08 1.66
C SER A 93 -9.35 13.90 1.58
N ILE A 94 -8.32 13.36 0.94
CA ILE A 94 -7.05 14.03 0.73
C ILE A 94 -6.75 14.05 -0.75
N ASP A 95 -6.56 15.25 -1.29
CA ASP A 95 -6.28 15.52 -2.68
C ASP A 95 -4.83 16.01 -2.85
N PHE A 96 -4.12 15.46 -3.83
CA PHE A 96 -2.73 15.81 -4.15
C PHE A 96 -2.72 16.64 -5.43
N ASN A 97 -2.46 17.93 -5.31
CA ASN A 97 -2.43 18.85 -6.45
C ASN A 97 -0.99 19.20 -6.85
N TYR A 98 -0.49 18.55 -7.87
CA TYR A 98 0.88 18.75 -8.38
C TYR A 98 1.07 20.07 -9.12
N LYS A 99 -0.01 20.72 -9.60
CA LYS A 99 0.07 22.03 -10.25
C LYS A 99 0.29 23.15 -9.25
N THR A 100 -0.42 23.07 -8.13
CA THR A 100 -0.32 24.07 -7.05
C THR A 100 0.68 23.67 -5.97
N GLN A 101 1.22 22.42 -6.05
CA GLN A 101 2.15 21.85 -5.10
C GLN A 101 1.57 21.81 -3.67
N VAL A 102 0.30 21.42 -3.54
CA VAL A 102 -0.43 21.40 -2.28
C VAL A 102 -1.10 20.04 -2.09
N ILE A 103 -1.03 19.52 -0.86
CA ILE A 103 -1.88 18.45 -0.36
C ILE A 103 -2.96 19.09 0.50
N GLU A 104 -4.21 18.77 0.23
CA GLU A 104 -5.35 19.30 0.96
C GLU A 104 -6.21 18.17 1.52
N SER A 105 -6.50 18.25 2.82
CA SER A 105 -7.40 17.33 3.52
C SER A 105 -8.70 18.03 3.91
N ASN A 106 -9.80 17.34 3.63
CA ASN A 106 -11.16 17.78 3.93
C ASN A 106 -11.91 16.70 4.74
N GLY A 107 -12.81 17.12 5.60
CA GLY A 107 -13.66 16.24 6.41
C GLY A 107 -13.27 16.21 7.89
N ARG A 108 -12.95 15.05 8.46
CA ARG A 108 -12.68 14.93 9.91
C ARG A 108 -11.52 15.81 10.40
N ASN A 109 -10.42 15.80 9.64
CA ASN A 109 -9.23 16.59 9.92
C ASN A 109 -8.94 17.46 8.68
N GLU A 110 -9.14 18.76 8.82
CA GLU A 110 -8.91 19.73 7.74
C GLU A 110 -7.52 20.35 7.90
N TRP A 111 -6.71 20.23 6.83
CA TRP A 111 -5.37 20.79 6.81
C TRP A 111 -4.87 20.95 5.37
N LYS A 112 -3.84 21.77 5.20
CA LYS A 112 -3.08 21.93 3.96
C LYS A 112 -1.61 21.79 4.26
N SER A 113 -0.86 21.19 3.33
CA SER A 113 0.59 21.03 3.40
C SER A 113 1.20 21.18 2.02
N ASP A 114 2.48 21.55 1.99
CA ASP A 114 3.23 21.60 0.75
C ASP A 114 3.47 20.18 0.19
N LEU A 115 3.39 20.06 -1.13
CA LEU A 115 3.72 18.85 -1.88
C LEU A 115 5.04 19.07 -2.63
N ASN A 116 6.11 18.43 -2.21
CA ASN A 116 7.33 18.44 -2.97
C ASN A 116 7.19 17.51 -4.19
N ILE A 117 7.23 18.08 -5.39
CA ILE A 117 7.06 17.33 -6.65
C ILE A 117 8.24 16.44 -7.00
N ASN A 118 9.40 16.65 -6.34
CA ASN A 118 10.61 15.85 -6.53
C ASN A 118 10.67 14.63 -5.61
N ASP A 119 9.75 14.54 -4.64
CA ASP A 119 9.68 13.46 -3.68
C ASP A 119 8.45 12.58 -3.92
N VAL A 120 8.63 11.28 -3.78
CA VAL A 120 7.50 10.34 -3.78
C VAL A 120 6.78 10.45 -2.45
N THR A 121 5.58 11.03 -2.46
CA THR A 121 4.69 11.11 -1.29
C THR A 121 3.54 10.13 -1.43
N VAL A 122 3.36 9.27 -0.45
CA VAL A 122 2.38 8.18 -0.47
C VAL A 122 1.33 8.33 0.63
N ASP A 123 0.15 7.77 0.39
CA ASP A 123 -0.88 7.54 1.40
C ASP A 123 -0.73 6.14 2.04
N PRO A 124 -1.43 5.83 3.15
CA PRO A 124 -1.30 4.54 3.84
C PRO A 124 -1.68 3.31 3.00
N LEU A 125 -2.49 3.46 1.94
CA LEU A 125 -2.82 2.35 1.06
C LEU A 125 -1.78 2.16 -0.04
N ASN A 126 -1.46 3.20 -0.80
CA ASN A 126 -0.52 3.06 -1.91
C ASN A 126 0.93 2.89 -1.46
N ALA A 127 1.28 3.30 -0.23
CA ALA A 127 2.54 2.91 0.42
C ALA A 127 2.78 1.39 0.36
N GLN A 128 1.72 0.60 0.46
CA GLN A 128 1.81 -0.85 0.39
C GLN A 128 2.15 -1.36 -1.03
N ILE A 129 1.80 -0.60 -2.06
CA ILE A 129 2.21 -0.89 -3.43
C ILE A 129 3.70 -0.53 -3.63
N MET A 130 4.17 0.59 -3.04
CA MET A 130 5.60 0.93 -3.04
C MET A 130 6.44 -0.13 -2.30
N ILE A 131 5.95 -0.65 -1.18
CA ILE A 131 6.61 -1.76 -0.47
C ILE A 131 6.77 -2.97 -1.40
N ARG A 132 5.71 -3.39 -2.09
CA ARG A 132 5.77 -4.51 -3.04
C ARG A 132 6.76 -4.25 -4.17
N LYS A 133 6.75 -3.04 -4.74
CA LYS A 133 7.68 -2.62 -5.80
C LYS A 133 9.12 -2.73 -5.33
N ASN A 134 9.46 -2.14 -4.19
CA ASN A 134 10.81 -2.18 -3.65
C ASN A 134 11.30 -3.61 -3.40
N LEU A 135 10.45 -4.48 -2.84
CA LEU A 135 10.83 -5.88 -2.59
C LEU A 135 11.02 -6.69 -3.88
N LYS A 136 10.24 -6.42 -4.94
CA LYS A 136 10.46 -7.01 -6.28
C LYS A 136 11.83 -6.62 -6.84
N GLU A 137 12.24 -5.39 -6.63
CA GLU A 137 13.55 -4.85 -7.03
C GLU A 137 14.68 -5.27 -6.07
N ASN A 138 14.39 -6.15 -5.08
CA ASN A 138 15.32 -6.60 -4.03
C ASN A 138 15.86 -5.47 -3.14
N ILE A 139 15.12 -4.37 -3.03
CA ILE A 139 15.43 -3.28 -2.11
C ILE A 139 14.85 -3.63 -0.73
N ASN A 140 15.73 -4.03 0.19
CA ASN A 140 15.36 -4.56 1.51
C ASN A 140 15.42 -3.52 2.65
N ASN A 141 15.92 -2.32 2.36
CA ASN A 141 16.00 -1.20 3.28
C ASN A 141 15.69 0.09 2.51
N PHE A 142 14.63 0.78 2.88
CA PHE A 142 14.16 1.97 2.18
C PHE A 142 13.32 2.86 3.09
N SER A 143 13.15 4.12 2.68
CA SER A 143 12.26 5.06 3.36
C SER A 143 11.08 5.43 2.46
N LEU A 144 9.92 5.69 3.06
CA LEU A 144 8.76 6.26 2.38
C LEU A 144 8.29 7.53 3.11
N ASN A 145 7.94 8.53 2.33
CA ASN A 145 7.31 9.75 2.84
C ASN A 145 5.79 9.54 2.84
N LEU A 146 5.20 9.40 4.03
CA LEU A 146 3.77 9.22 4.22
C LEU A 146 3.10 10.51 4.67
N ILE A 147 1.89 10.74 4.18
CA ILE A 147 1.05 11.83 4.71
C ILE A 147 0.67 11.55 6.17
N ASN A 148 0.78 12.55 7.03
CA ASN A 148 0.20 12.53 8.37
C ASN A 148 -1.30 12.85 8.27
N MET A 149 -2.13 11.84 8.54
CA MET A 149 -3.57 11.91 8.36
C MET A 149 -4.29 12.84 9.35
N GLN A 150 -3.70 13.10 10.51
CA GLN A 150 -4.34 13.84 11.59
C GLN A 150 -3.92 15.31 11.61
N GLU A 151 -2.63 15.54 11.56
CA GLU A 151 -2.04 16.86 11.76
C GLU A 151 -1.64 17.53 10.45
N GLY A 152 -1.61 16.75 9.36
CA GLY A 152 -1.08 17.21 8.08
C GLY A 152 0.43 17.08 8.00
N GLY A 153 0.96 17.44 6.82
CA GLY A 153 2.38 17.28 6.54
C GLY A 153 2.77 15.88 6.09
N ILE A 154 4.06 15.68 5.98
CA ILE A 154 4.68 14.48 5.46
C ILE A 154 5.67 13.96 6.51
N GLU A 155 5.54 12.69 6.85
CA GLU A 155 6.44 12.00 7.76
C GLU A 155 7.24 10.93 7.02
N LYS A 156 8.54 10.88 7.27
CA LYS A 156 9.42 9.86 6.72
C LYS A 156 9.45 8.64 7.65
N PHE A 157 9.19 7.47 7.10
CA PHE A 157 9.30 6.19 7.81
C PHE A 157 10.30 5.29 7.12
N ASP A 158 11.14 4.66 7.91
CA ASP A 158 12.10 3.66 7.44
C ASP A 158 11.49 2.27 7.53
N TYR A 159 11.80 1.46 6.51
CA TYR A 159 11.36 0.08 6.37
C TYR A 159 12.56 -0.82 6.18
N ILE A 160 12.59 -1.93 6.92
CA ILE A 160 13.68 -2.91 6.84
C ILE A 160 13.14 -4.33 6.79
N VAL A 161 13.67 -5.15 5.88
CA VAL A 161 13.46 -6.59 5.90
C VAL A 161 14.30 -7.19 7.01
N THR A 162 13.64 -7.69 8.06
CA THR A 162 14.30 -8.27 9.23
C THR A 162 14.55 -9.77 9.10
N GLY A 163 13.92 -10.42 8.12
CA GLY A 163 14.10 -11.85 7.89
C GLY A 163 13.13 -12.42 6.87
N THR A 164 13.17 -13.73 6.76
CA THR A 164 12.23 -14.53 5.98
C THR A 164 11.72 -15.69 6.81
N GLU A 165 10.45 -16.06 6.66
CA GLU A 165 9.85 -17.22 7.31
C GLU A 165 8.88 -17.96 6.40
N LYS A 166 8.46 -19.16 6.80
CA LYS A 166 7.39 -19.89 6.13
C LYS A 166 6.06 -19.41 6.68
N CYS A 167 5.20 -18.87 5.79
CA CYS A 167 3.85 -18.44 6.11
C CYS A 167 2.85 -19.45 5.53
N GLU A 168 1.88 -19.85 6.32
CA GLU A 168 0.79 -20.70 5.86
C GLU A 168 -0.41 -19.85 5.44
N PHE A 169 -0.96 -20.15 4.26
CA PHE A 169 -2.22 -19.59 3.81
C PHE A 169 -3.04 -20.70 3.15
N LYS A 170 -4.16 -21.06 3.76
CA LYS A 170 -4.92 -22.27 3.45
C LYS A 170 -4.01 -23.50 3.56
N GLU A 171 -3.97 -24.34 2.55
CA GLU A 171 -3.16 -25.58 2.53
C GLU A 171 -1.77 -25.39 1.90
N LYS A 172 -1.37 -24.14 1.64
CA LYS A 172 -0.10 -23.81 0.98
C LYS A 172 0.84 -23.06 1.90
N VAL A 173 2.13 -23.36 1.75
CA VAL A 173 3.23 -22.70 2.44
C VAL A 173 3.93 -21.76 1.47
N TYR A 174 4.13 -20.52 1.87
CA TYR A 174 4.79 -19.47 1.10
C TYR A 174 6.08 -19.02 1.79
N ASN A 175 7.01 -18.47 1.02
CA ASN A 175 8.18 -17.79 1.56
C ASN A 175 7.80 -16.31 1.81
N CYS A 176 7.65 -15.93 3.07
CA CYS A 176 7.35 -14.56 3.45
C CYS A 176 8.63 -13.78 3.73
N SER A 177 8.73 -12.58 3.14
CA SER A 177 9.61 -11.54 3.65
C SER A 177 8.95 -10.86 4.83
N ILE A 178 9.68 -10.71 5.93
CA ILE A 178 9.23 -10.01 7.13
C ILE A 178 9.80 -8.60 7.07
N LEU A 179 8.91 -7.62 6.90
CA LEU A 179 9.26 -6.21 6.81
C LEU A 179 8.76 -5.47 8.05
N GLU A 180 9.59 -4.66 8.66
CA GLU A 180 9.22 -3.81 9.79
C GLU A 180 9.28 -2.34 9.39
N ARG A 181 8.27 -1.57 9.85
CA ARG A 181 8.29 -0.12 9.78
C ARG A 181 8.84 0.43 11.10
N LEU A 182 9.94 1.15 11.01
CA LEU A 182 10.61 1.77 12.14
C LEU A 182 9.97 3.11 12.48
N ARG A 183 9.88 3.43 13.77
CA ARG A 183 9.44 4.72 14.31
C ARG A 183 10.36 5.13 15.43
N GLU A 184 11.07 6.23 15.25
CA GLU A 184 11.91 6.77 16.30
C GLU A 184 11.09 7.15 17.54
N GLY A 185 11.58 6.78 18.73
CA GLY A 185 10.97 7.16 20.01
C GLY A 185 9.58 6.55 20.28
N SER A 186 9.15 5.52 19.55
CA SER A 186 7.84 4.91 19.71
C SER A 186 7.94 3.40 19.97
N SER A 187 7.17 2.89 20.95
CA SER A 187 6.99 1.47 21.18
C SER A 187 6.11 0.79 20.12
N ARG A 188 5.43 1.56 19.27
CA ARG A 188 4.55 1.05 18.22
C ARG A 188 5.33 0.36 17.11
N LYS A 189 4.99 -0.91 16.84
CA LYS A 189 5.63 -1.75 15.85
C LYS A 189 4.62 -2.19 14.78
N THR A 190 4.95 -1.93 13.50
CA THR A 190 4.18 -2.47 12.38
C THR A 190 5.02 -3.48 11.63
N THR A 191 4.52 -4.72 11.53
CA THR A 191 5.19 -5.83 10.84
C THR A 191 4.33 -6.30 9.68
N TYR A 192 4.95 -6.54 8.54
CA TYR A 192 4.31 -6.98 7.30
C TYR A 192 4.87 -8.34 6.90
N TYR A 193 3.99 -9.28 6.56
CA TYR A 193 4.30 -10.61 6.07
C TYR A 193 3.92 -10.70 4.60
N LEU A 194 4.91 -10.72 3.71
CA LEU A 194 4.72 -10.58 2.28
C LEU A 194 5.15 -11.86 1.54
N ALA A 195 4.20 -12.55 0.91
CA ALA A 195 4.46 -13.78 0.19
C ALA A 195 5.16 -13.51 -1.15
N LYS A 196 6.39 -14.00 -1.31
CA LYS A 196 7.20 -13.80 -2.52
C LYS A 196 6.53 -14.40 -3.76
N GLU A 197 5.97 -15.60 -3.63
CA GLU A 197 5.30 -16.32 -4.73
C GLU A 197 3.97 -15.67 -5.16
N LEU A 198 3.46 -14.73 -4.37
CA LEU A 198 2.28 -13.92 -4.67
C LEU A 198 2.67 -12.46 -4.97
N ASP A 199 3.81 -12.25 -5.62
CA ASP A 199 4.32 -10.94 -5.97
C ASP A 199 4.34 -9.98 -4.77
N TYR A 200 4.82 -10.48 -3.63
CA TYR A 200 4.85 -9.77 -2.34
C TYR A 200 3.48 -9.26 -1.87
N MET A 201 2.40 -9.97 -2.20
CA MET A 201 1.09 -9.69 -1.60
C MET A 201 1.14 -9.92 -0.09
N PHE A 202 0.47 -9.04 0.66
CA PHE A 202 0.42 -9.14 2.11
C PHE A 202 -0.45 -10.33 2.53
N LEU A 203 0.13 -11.30 3.23
CA LEU A 203 -0.63 -12.33 3.93
C LEU A 203 -1.12 -11.83 5.28
N LYS A 204 -0.29 -11.02 5.96
CA LYS A 204 -0.63 -10.44 7.26
C LYS A 204 0.06 -9.10 7.47
N ILE A 205 -0.60 -8.19 8.15
CA ILE A 205 -0.05 -6.96 8.70
C ILE A 205 -0.43 -6.95 10.18
N THR A 206 0.54 -6.73 11.06
CA THR A 206 0.28 -6.47 12.48
C THR A 206 0.77 -5.08 12.83
N ASP A 207 -0.02 -4.35 13.58
CA ASP A 207 0.33 -3.02 14.09
C ASP A 207 0.07 -3.01 15.60
N VAL A 208 1.12 -3.07 16.37
CA VAL A 208 1.10 -3.28 17.82
C VAL A 208 1.57 -2.02 18.52
N SER A 209 0.84 -1.58 19.52
CA SER A 209 1.19 -0.54 20.47
C SER A 209 1.03 -1.08 21.89
N GLU A 210 1.41 -0.34 22.89
CA GLU A 210 1.28 -0.75 24.31
C GLU A 210 -0.15 -1.13 24.69
N ASN A 211 -1.13 -0.43 24.12
CA ASN A 211 -2.54 -0.53 24.54
C ASN A 211 -3.48 -1.16 23.50
N TRP A 212 -2.98 -1.52 22.31
CA TRP A 212 -3.83 -2.07 21.26
C TRP A 212 -3.03 -2.87 20.23
N THR A 213 -3.73 -3.79 19.58
CA THR A 213 -3.22 -4.56 18.44
C THR A 213 -4.22 -4.51 17.30
N ASN A 214 -3.77 -4.11 16.12
CA ASN A 214 -4.55 -4.22 14.89
C ASN A 214 -3.90 -5.28 13.99
N THR A 215 -4.74 -6.11 13.38
CA THR A 215 -4.29 -7.13 12.43
C THR A 215 -5.11 -7.05 11.16
N LEU A 216 -4.46 -7.15 10.02
CA LEU A 216 -5.10 -7.38 8.73
C LEU A 216 -4.55 -8.68 8.15
N GLU A 217 -5.40 -9.66 7.91
CA GLU A 217 -4.99 -11.00 7.48
C GLU A 217 -5.74 -11.44 6.22
N LEU A 218 -5.01 -12.02 5.26
CA LEU A 218 -5.57 -12.59 4.04
C LEU A 218 -6.42 -13.83 4.36
N LYS A 219 -7.67 -13.87 3.88
CA LYS A 219 -8.58 -15.01 4.06
C LYS A 219 -8.87 -15.75 2.76
N GLU A 220 -8.89 -15.03 1.63
CA GLU A 220 -9.19 -15.64 0.34
C GLU A 220 -8.65 -14.78 -0.81
N ILE A 221 -8.06 -15.40 -1.82
CA ILE A 221 -7.72 -14.75 -3.09
C ILE A 221 -8.88 -15.00 -4.05
N LEU A 222 -9.52 -13.92 -4.54
CA LEU A 222 -10.64 -13.97 -5.47
C LEU A 222 -10.17 -13.87 -6.92
N SER A 223 -9.12 -13.05 -7.18
CA SER A 223 -8.39 -13.01 -8.43
C SER A 223 -6.94 -12.57 -8.19
N PHE A 224 -6.03 -13.01 -9.06
CA PHE A 224 -4.61 -12.68 -9.01
C PHE A 224 -4.02 -12.75 -10.42
N GLY A 225 -3.50 -11.60 -10.94
CA GLY A 225 -3.02 -11.43 -12.31
C GLY A 225 -4.04 -10.81 -13.25
#